data_94b253e94c1a604e0514c7b9fa3553a4
#
_entry.id   94b253e94c1a604e0514c7b9fa3553a4
#
_cell.length_a   1.000
_cell.length_b   1.000
_cell.length_c   1.000
_cell.angle_alpha   90.00
_cell.angle_beta   90.00
_cell.angle_gamma   90.00
#
_symmetry.space_group_name_H-M   'P 1'
#
loop_
_entity.id
_entity.type
_entity.pdbx_description
1 polymer ?
#
loop_
_entity_poly.entity_id
_entity_poly.type
_entity_poly.pdbx_seq_one_letter_code
_entity_poly.pdbx_strand_id
1 'polypeptide(L)'
;MQKWSKSSSQPLEIRFVLFDRFSNLCLANCLEPMRAANDFAGQPVFHWRFLTPANAPVISSSGLPVLSQGAAEACDACDFLFILASYGHLDHDTPETRHLLRQMTHKAKTIVGFDTSPWLMAAAGLLDGRQATVHYDVFDAFAERFLQVEARCQPIVRDGAIYSCAGAHSAYDLTKLLIA
;
A
#
# COMPACT_ATOMS: atom_id res chain seq x y z
N MET A 1 4.32 -26.04 16.34
CA MET A 1 3.68 -25.20 15.30
C MET A 1 2.35 -24.72 15.86
N GLN A 2 2.22 -23.45 16.14
CA GLN A 2 0.95 -22.85 16.56
C GLN A 2 -0.01 -22.92 15.36
N LYS A 3 -1.14 -23.61 15.52
CA LYS A 3 -2.18 -23.60 14.48
C LYS A 3 -2.79 -22.21 14.42
N TRP A 4 -2.65 -21.57 13.28
CA TRP A 4 -3.29 -20.30 13.02
C TRP A 4 -4.81 -20.49 13.00
N SER A 5 -5.50 -20.00 14.02
CA SER A 5 -6.96 -20.07 14.11
C SER A 5 -7.53 -18.66 14.01
N LYS A 6 -7.82 -18.18 12.80
CA LYS A 6 -8.67 -17.02 12.63
C LYS A 6 -10.12 -17.45 12.61
N SER A 7 -10.91 -16.94 13.54
CA SER A 7 -12.34 -17.27 13.71
C SER A 7 -13.26 -16.56 12.70
N SER A 8 -12.73 -15.94 11.64
CA SER A 8 -13.53 -15.30 10.60
C SER A 8 -13.85 -16.30 9.49
N SER A 9 -15.14 -16.50 9.21
CA SER A 9 -15.62 -17.37 8.13
C SER A 9 -15.38 -16.80 6.72
N GLN A 10 -14.91 -15.55 6.60
CA GLN A 10 -14.63 -14.89 5.32
C GLN A 10 -13.19 -14.41 5.27
N PRO A 11 -12.55 -14.47 4.08
CA PRO A 11 -11.21 -13.94 3.87
C PRO A 11 -11.16 -12.43 4.12
N LEU A 12 -9.98 -11.94 4.51
CA LEU A 12 -9.73 -10.50 4.57
C LEU A 12 -9.59 -9.95 3.14
N GLU A 13 -10.32 -8.89 2.87
CA GLU A 13 -10.35 -8.23 1.58
C GLU A 13 -9.24 -7.19 1.47
N ILE A 14 -8.37 -7.36 0.49
CA ILE A 14 -7.23 -6.47 0.23
C ILE A 14 -7.38 -5.84 -1.14
N ARG A 15 -7.17 -4.53 -1.21
CA ARG A 15 -7.10 -3.80 -2.49
C ARG A 15 -5.71 -3.26 -2.66
N PHE A 16 -5.04 -3.68 -3.73
CA PHE A 16 -3.78 -3.11 -4.18
C PHE A 16 -4.08 -2.01 -5.18
N VAL A 17 -3.61 -0.80 -4.92
CA VAL A 17 -3.62 0.29 -5.90
C VAL A 17 -2.21 0.45 -6.42
N LEU A 18 -2.01 0.14 -7.68
CA LEU A 18 -0.72 0.17 -8.34
C LEU A 18 -0.62 1.40 -9.25
N PHE A 19 0.39 2.20 -9.03
CA PHE A 19 0.78 3.28 -9.91
C PHE A 19 1.86 2.80 -10.89
N ASP A 20 1.89 3.37 -12.08
CA ASP A 20 2.91 3.01 -13.06
C ASP A 20 4.33 3.18 -12.49
N ARG A 21 5.27 2.34 -12.94
CA ARG A 21 6.66 2.27 -12.43
C ARG A 21 6.77 1.87 -10.95
N PHE A 22 5.77 1.20 -10.39
CA PHE A 22 5.88 0.61 -9.05
C PHE A 22 7.02 -0.41 -8.94
N SER A 23 7.57 -0.60 -7.75
CA SER A 23 8.58 -1.63 -7.48
C SER A 23 7.96 -3.02 -7.49
N ASN A 24 8.34 -3.86 -8.47
CA ASN A 24 7.92 -5.26 -8.53
C ASN A 24 8.37 -6.05 -7.29
N LEU A 25 9.57 -5.76 -6.75
CA LEU A 25 10.03 -6.39 -5.52
C LEU A 25 9.16 -6.01 -4.33
N CYS A 26 8.71 -4.75 -4.26
CA CYS A 26 7.80 -4.31 -3.20
C CYS A 26 6.46 -5.05 -3.29
N LEU A 27 5.87 -5.15 -4.48
CA LEU A 27 4.64 -5.90 -4.69
C LEU A 27 4.80 -7.38 -4.32
N ALA A 28 5.86 -8.04 -4.75
CA ALA A 28 6.12 -9.44 -4.42
C ALA A 28 6.26 -9.66 -2.91
N ASN A 29 6.95 -8.76 -2.20
CA ASN A 29 7.13 -8.81 -0.76
C ASN A 29 5.82 -8.56 0.02
N CYS A 30 4.85 -7.89 -0.57
CA CYS A 30 3.50 -7.79 0.00
C CYS A 30 2.67 -9.04 -0.30
N LEU A 31 2.72 -9.53 -1.54
CA LEU A 31 1.78 -10.53 -2.05
C LEU A 31 2.14 -11.96 -1.63
N GLU A 32 3.42 -12.36 -1.77
CA GLU A 32 3.85 -13.73 -1.53
C GLU A 32 3.66 -14.22 -0.09
N PRO A 33 3.89 -13.42 0.97
CA PRO A 33 3.56 -13.86 2.32
C PRO A 33 2.07 -14.16 2.53
N MET A 34 1.17 -13.39 1.91
CA MET A 34 -0.27 -13.63 2.00
C MET A 34 -0.70 -14.86 1.20
N ARG A 35 -0.11 -15.06 -0.01
CA ARG A 35 -0.30 -16.27 -0.78
C ARG A 35 0.13 -17.51 0.02
N ALA A 36 1.33 -17.45 0.62
CA ALA A 36 1.84 -18.54 1.46
C ALA A 36 0.93 -18.81 2.67
N ALA A 37 0.38 -17.76 3.30
CA ALA A 37 -0.56 -17.91 4.40
C ALA A 37 -1.84 -18.64 3.96
N ASN A 38 -2.38 -18.35 2.77
CA ASN A 38 -3.52 -19.07 2.21
C ASN A 38 -3.19 -20.55 2.00
N ASP A 39 -2.01 -20.87 1.44
CA ASP A 39 -1.57 -22.25 1.22
C ASP A 39 -1.44 -23.01 2.54
N PHE A 40 -0.82 -22.41 3.57
CA PHE A 40 -0.68 -23.03 4.89
C PHE A 40 -2.01 -23.22 5.61
N ALA A 41 -2.95 -22.32 5.41
CA ALA A 41 -4.29 -22.42 5.99
C ALA A 41 -5.17 -23.45 5.29
N GLY A 42 -4.82 -23.86 4.06
CA GLY A 42 -5.60 -24.76 3.23
C GLY A 42 -6.95 -24.16 2.76
N GLN A 43 -7.09 -22.84 2.90
CA GLN A 43 -8.28 -22.09 2.50
C GLN A 43 -7.92 -20.61 2.30
N PRO A 44 -8.72 -19.83 1.53
CA PRO A 44 -8.49 -18.40 1.40
C PRO A 44 -8.67 -17.67 2.74
N VAL A 45 -7.59 -17.14 3.29
CA VAL A 45 -7.57 -16.26 4.46
C VAL A 45 -7.46 -14.81 4.03
N PHE A 46 -6.81 -14.59 2.88
CA PHE A 46 -6.67 -13.31 2.21
C PHE A 46 -7.22 -13.41 0.79
N HIS A 47 -7.99 -12.43 0.40
CA HIS A 47 -8.46 -12.23 -0.96
C HIS A 47 -8.02 -10.85 -1.45
N TRP A 48 -7.39 -10.76 -2.61
CA TRP A 48 -6.86 -9.49 -3.12
C TRP A 48 -7.27 -9.21 -4.55
N ARG A 49 -7.32 -7.93 -4.87
CA ARG A 49 -7.53 -7.41 -6.23
C ARG A 49 -6.53 -6.31 -6.53
N PHE A 50 -6.08 -6.26 -7.78
CA PHE A 50 -5.22 -5.20 -8.30
C PHE A 50 -6.07 -4.16 -9.01
N LEU A 51 -5.98 -2.94 -8.52
CA LEU A 51 -6.66 -1.78 -9.06
C LEU A 51 -5.62 -0.80 -9.59
N THR A 52 -5.98 -0.05 -10.61
CA THR A 52 -5.15 1.03 -11.15
C THR A 52 -5.97 2.29 -11.31
N PRO A 53 -5.37 3.49 -11.27
CA PRO A 53 -6.14 4.74 -11.36
C PRO A 53 -7.06 4.81 -12.57
N ALA A 54 -6.56 4.44 -13.76
CA ALA A 54 -7.29 4.55 -15.01
C ALA A 54 -7.93 3.25 -15.51
N ASN A 55 -7.97 2.19 -14.69
CA ASN A 55 -8.36 0.83 -15.11
C ASN A 55 -7.57 0.30 -16.32
N ALA A 56 -6.38 0.83 -16.54
CA ALA A 56 -5.46 0.39 -17.60
C ALA A 56 -4.33 -0.45 -16.99
N PRO A 57 -3.67 -1.31 -17.75
CA PRO A 57 -2.47 -1.99 -17.29
C PRO A 57 -1.40 -0.99 -16.85
N VAL A 58 -0.67 -1.32 -15.80
CA VAL A 58 0.51 -0.57 -15.34
C VAL A 58 1.76 -1.43 -15.51
N ILE A 59 2.90 -0.79 -15.71
CA ILE A 59 4.18 -1.46 -15.90
C ILE A 59 5.06 -1.19 -14.68
N SER A 60 5.60 -2.24 -14.09
CA SER A 60 6.54 -2.10 -12.98
C SER A 60 7.85 -1.44 -13.42
N SER A 61 8.66 -0.99 -12.48
CA SER A 61 10.00 -0.45 -12.75
C SER A 61 10.94 -1.45 -13.43
N SER A 62 10.66 -2.74 -13.33
CA SER A 62 11.41 -3.83 -13.99
C SER A 62 10.77 -4.29 -15.32
N GLY A 63 9.77 -3.59 -15.84
CA GLY A 63 9.12 -3.90 -17.12
C GLY A 63 8.03 -4.97 -17.07
N LEU A 64 7.63 -5.45 -15.88
CA LEU A 64 6.56 -6.43 -15.72
C LEU A 64 5.20 -5.74 -15.83
N PRO A 65 4.33 -6.08 -16.81
CA PRO A 65 2.99 -5.54 -16.88
C PRO A 65 2.06 -6.23 -15.87
N VAL A 66 1.23 -5.44 -15.21
CA VAL A 66 0.13 -5.94 -14.35
C VAL A 66 -1.19 -5.45 -14.91
N LEU A 67 -2.11 -6.40 -15.15
CA LEU A 67 -3.46 -6.10 -15.62
C LEU A 67 -4.30 -5.56 -14.46
N SER A 68 -5.03 -4.50 -14.71
CA SER A 68 -6.04 -4.02 -13.78
C SER A 68 -7.20 -5.01 -13.67
N GLN A 69 -7.71 -5.18 -12.47
CA GLN A 69 -8.93 -5.94 -12.18
C GLN A 69 -10.10 -5.00 -11.83
N GLY A 70 -9.94 -3.72 -12.10
CA GLY A 70 -10.93 -2.68 -11.89
C GLY A 70 -10.34 -1.30 -11.71
N ALA A 71 -11.14 -0.27 -11.94
CA ALA A 71 -10.77 1.10 -11.65
C ALA A 71 -10.67 1.32 -10.13
N ALA A 72 -9.67 2.07 -9.70
CA ALA A 72 -9.50 2.41 -8.30
C ALA A 72 -10.71 3.18 -7.72
N GLU A 73 -11.37 4.00 -8.52
CA GLU A 73 -12.61 4.71 -8.15
C GLU A 73 -13.76 3.77 -7.76
N ALA A 74 -13.84 2.60 -8.42
CA ALA A 74 -14.84 1.58 -8.17
C ALA A 74 -14.46 0.62 -7.03
N CYS A 75 -13.49 0.99 -6.19
CA CYS A 75 -13.06 0.20 -5.04
C CYS A 75 -14.24 -0.04 -4.09
N ASP A 76 -14.49 -1.29 -3.77
CA ASP A 76 -15.42 -1.69 -2.71
C ASP A 76 -14.77 -1.56 -1.32
N ALA A 77 -15.59 -1.64 -0.26
CA ALA A 77 -15.09 -1.70 1.10
C ALA A 77 -14.08 -2.85 1.27
N CYS A 78 -12.99 -2.59 1.98
CA CYS A 78 -11.91 -3.57 2.20
C CYS A 78 -11.32 -3.48 3.60
N ASP A 79 -10.65 -4.55 4.00
CA ASP A 79 -9.94 -4.57 5.27
C ASP A 79 -8.61 -3.82 5.16
N PHE A 80 -7.91 -3.99 4.03
CA PHE A 80 -6.64 -3.32 3.77
C PHE A 80 -6.63 -2.66 2.39
N LEU A 81 -6.20 -1.41 2.35
CA LEU A 81 -5.86 -0.68 1.14
C LEU A 81 -4.33 -0.55 1.06
N PHE A 82 -3.72 -1.25 0.13
CA PHE A 82 -2.29 -1.22 -0.14
C PHE A 82 -2.00 -0.29 -1.31
N ILE A 83 -1.25 0.77 -1.08
CA ILE A 83 -0.91 1.78 -2.08
C ILE A 83 0.57 1.61 -2.44
N LEU A 84 0.86 1.31 -3.72
CA LEU A 84 2.20 1.10 -4.23
C LEU A 84 2.52 2.12 -5.32
N ALA A 85 3.41 3.03 -5.00
CA ALA A 85 4.09 3.93 -5.92
C ALA A 85 5.58 3.90 -5.60
N SER A 86 6.43 4.00 -6.60
CA SER A 86 7.88 3.98 -6.42
C SER A 86 8.53 5.04 -7.33
N TYR A 87 9.08 4.64 -8.44
CA TYR A 87 9.77 5.54 -9.37
C TYR A 87 8.80 6.48 -10.08
N GLY A 88 9.18 7.74 -10.21
CA GLY A 88 8.34 8.75 -10.88
C GLY A 88 7.08 9.11 -10.09
N HIS A 89 7.08 8.95 -8.77
CA HIS A 89 5.93 9.27 -7.92
C HIS A 89 5.43 10.72 -8.08
N LEU A 90 6.30 11.66 -8.44
CA LEU A 90 5.91 13.05 -8.69
C LEU A 90 4.99 13.19 -9.91
N ASP A 91 5.12 12.32 -10.92
CA ASP A 91 4.24 12.31 -12.09
C ASP A 91 2.83 11.88 -11.70
N HIS A 92 2.69 11.18 -10.60
CA HIS A 92 1.41 10.73 -10.03
C HIS A 92 0.83 11.70 -9.00
N ASP A 93 1.56 12.74 -8.57
CA ASP A 93 1.07 13.74 -7.60
C ASP A 93 0.15 14.76 -8.29
N THR A 94 -1.01 14.32 -8.74
CA THR A 94 -2.00 15.12 -9.43
C THR A 94 -3.25 15.38 -8.56
N PRO A 95 -4.07 16.42 -8.85
CA PRO A 95 -5.33 16.63 -8.15
C PRO A 95 -6.27 15.41 -8.20
N GLU A 96 -6.30 14.70 -9.33
CA GLU A 96 -7.11 13.50 -9.55
C GLU A 96 -6.64 12.37 -8.63
N THR A 97 -5.34 12.10 -8.57
CA THR A 97 -4.76 11.10 -7.65
C THR A 97 -5.06 11.42 -6.19
N ARG A 98 -4.90 12.68 -5.79
CA ARG A 98 -5.21 13.12 -4.42
C ARG A 98 -6.69 12.92 -4.08
N HIS A 99 -7.58 13.23 -5.02
CA HIS A 99 -9.02 13.00 -4.86
C HIS A 99 -9.34 11.52 -4.76
N LEU A 100 -8.79 10.70 -5.66
CA LEU A 100 -8.93 9.25 -5.69
C LEU A 100 -8.50 8.63 -4.35
N LEU A 101 -7.31 8.95 -3.86
CA LEU A 101 -6.80 8.41 -2.60
C LEU A 101 -7.72 8.76 -1.42
N ARG A 102 -8.22 9.99 -1.34
CA ARG A 102 -9.20 10.37 -0.31
C ARG A 102 -10.47 9.53 -0.39
N GLN A 103 -11.01 9.31 -1.58
CA GLN A 103 -12.22 8.48 -1.74
C GLN A 103 -11.98 7.02 -1.33
N MET A 104 -10.85 6.43 -1.73
CA MET A 104 -10.55 5.03 -1.43
C MET A 104 -10.30 4.78 0.06
N THR A 105 -9.63 5.71 0.73
CA THR A 105 -9.27 5.56 2.15
C THR A 105 -10.51 5.54 3.06
N HIS A 106 -11.61 6.17 2.68
CA HIS A 106 -12.88 6.08 3.40
C HIS A 106 -13.53 4.69 3.34
N LYS A 107 -13.11 3.84 2.39
CA LYS A 107 -13.64 2.48 2.19
C LYS A 107 -12.77 1.40 2.84
N ALA A 108 -11.62 1.75 3.41
CA ALA A 108 -10.65 0.83 3.98
C ALA A 108 -10.60 0.92 5.51
N LYS A 109 -10.49 -0.22 6.19
CA LYS A 109 -10.25 -0.25 7.64
C LYS A 109 -8.81 0.09 8.00
N THR A 110 -7.86 -0.33 7.17
CA THR A 110 -6.43 -0.08 7.34
C THR A 110 -5.81 0.35 6.01
N ILE A 111 -4.98 1.37 6.06
CA ILE A 111 -4.30 1.93 4.89
C ILE A 111 -2.80 1.69 5.04
N VAL A 112 -2.19 1.20 3.98
CA VAL A 112 -0.75 0.90 3.98
C VAL A 112 -0.09 1.54 2.77
N GLY A 113 0.79 2.49 3.02
CA GLY A 113 1.61 3.12 2.00
C GLY A 113 2.99 2.48 1.91
N PHE A 114 3.38 2.06 0.72
CA PHE A 114 4.67 1.41 0.47
C PHE A 114 5.58 2.31 -0.39
N ASP A 115 6.87 2.28 -0.08
CA ASP A 115 7.94 2.91 -0.85
C ASP A 115 7.76 4.44 -0.93
N THR A 116 7.46 5.03 -2.08
CA THR A 116 7.19 6.47 -2.21
C THR A 116 5.70 6.82 -2.11
N SER A 117 4.79 5.85 -1.99
CA SER A 117 3.36 6.15 -1.89
C SER A 117 2.96 7.01 -0.68
N PRO A 118 3.69 7.03 0.48
CA PRO A 118 3.42 7.99 1.53
C PRO A 118 3.52 9.45 1.07
N TRP A 119 4.32 9.75 0.03
CA TRP A 119 4.34 11.08 -0.60
C TRP A 119 2.96 11.45 -1.17
N LEU A 120 2.37 10.55 -1.94
CA LEU A 120 1.04 10.74 -2.53
C LEU A 120 -0.04 10.83 -1.45
N MET A 121 0.10 10.04 -0.38
CA MET A 121 -0.81 10.09 0.77
C MET A 121 -0.73 11.44 1.50
N ALA A 122 0.48 11.96 1.73
CA ALA A 122 0.69 13.27 2.34
C ALA A 122 0.16 14.39 1.45
N ALA A 123 0.43 14.33 0.13
CA ALA A 123 -0.11 15.27 -0.84
C ALA A 123 -1.66 15.28 -0.88
N ALA A 124 -2.28 14.13 -0.57
CA ALA A 124 -3.73 14.02 -0.42
C ALA A 124 -4.26 14.49 0.95
N GLY A 125 -3.38 14.90 1.89
CA GLY A 125 -3.74 15.33 3.25
C GLY A 125 -4.08 14.17 4.21
N LEU A 126 -3.78 12.93 3.83
CA LEU A 126 -4.11 11.73 4.62
C LEU A 126 -3.19 11.52 5.81
N LEU A 127 -2.03 12.18 5.80
CA LEU A 127 -0.99 12.05 6.83
C LEU A 127 -0.87 13.31 7.72
N ASP A 128 -1.75 14.30 7.56
CA ASP A 128 -1.71 15.54 8.34
C ASP A 128 -1.88 15.24 9.84
N GLY A 129 -0.94 15.74 10.66
CA GLY A 129 -0.89 15.50 12.11
C GLY A 129 -0.49 14.07 12.51
N ARG A 130 0.03 13.27 11.58
CA ARG A 130 0.40 11.87 11.80
C ARG A 130 1.89 11.63 11.65
N GLN A 131 2.34 10.51 12.21
CA GLN A 131 3.67 9.99 11.99
C GLN A 131 3.69 9.12 10.73
N ALA A 132 4.73 9.29 9.89
CA ALA A 132 4.92 8.47 8.71
C ALA A 132 6.40 8.36 8.31
N THR A 133 6.70 7.32 7.53
CA THR A 133 7.97 7.17 6.81
C THR A 133 7.71 7.11 5.31
N VAL A 134 8.77 7.26 4.54
CA VAL A 134 8.79 7.18 3.08
C VAL A 134 10.12 6.58 2.65
N HIS A 135 10.27 6.20 1.38
CA HIS A 135 11.54 5.72 0.84
C HIS A 135 12.68 6.69 1.14
N TYR A 136 13.83 6.14 1.54
CA TYR A 136 14.99 6.91 2.03
C TYR A 136 15.49 7.94 1.01
N ASP A 137 15.44 7.65 -0.30
CA ASP A 137 15.88 8.57 -1.35
C ASP A 137 15.10 9.88 -1.41
N VAL A 138 13.88 9.88 -0.89
CA VAL A 138 12.99 11.05 -0.92
C VAL A 138 12.64 11.56 0.49
N PHE A 139 13.26 10.99 1.52
CA PHE A 139 12.91 11.28 2.91
C PHE A 139 13.10 12.75 3.28
N ASP A 140 14.24 13.34 2.95
CA ASP A 140 14.53 14.73 3.28
C ASP A 140 13.56 15.68 2.56
N ALA A 141 13.36 15.47 1.26
CA ALA A 141 12.39 16.26 0.48
C ALA A 141 10.94 16.09 0.99
N PHE A 142 10.59 14.89 1.46
CA PHE A 142 9.29 14.62 2.07
C PHE A 142 9.11 15.42 3.36
N ALA A 143 10.10 15.39 4.26
CA ALA A 143 10.07 16.10 5.53
C ALA A 143 10.02 17.62 5.35
N GLU A 144 10.75 18.14 4.36
CA GLU A 144 10.72 19.56 4.01
C GLU A 144 9.40 20.02 3.39
N ARG A 145 8.78 19.18 2.56
CA ARG A 145 7.55 19.52 1.84
C ARG A 145 6.30 19.43 2.71
N PHE A 146 6.21 18.40 3.54
CA PHE A 146 5.00 18.07 4.29
C PHE A 146 5.16 18.36 5.79
N LEU A 147 5.25 19.63 6.14
CA LEU A 147 5.47 20.11 7.52
C LEU A 147 4.37 19.71 8.52
N GLN A 148 3.20 19.26 8.02
CA GLN A 148 2.11 18.74 8.85
C GLN A 148 2.29 17.25 9.18
N VAL A 149 3.28 16.57 8.57
CA VAL A 149 3.58 15.16 8.82
C VAL A 149 4.80 15.07 9.73
N GLU A 150 4.70 14.26 10.78
CA GLU A 150 5.86 13.93 11.60
C GLU A 150 6.67 12.83 10.90
N ALA A 151 7.63 13.25 10.04
CA ALA A 151 8.48 12.34 9.29
C ALA A 151 9.41 11.55 10.23
N ARG A 152 9.38 10.21 10.14
CA ARG A 152 10.18 9.30 10.94
C ARG A 152 11.13 8.49 10.06
N CYS A 153 12.42 8.61 10.28
CA CYS A 153 13.42 7.80 9.59
C CYS A 153 13.46 6.37 10.17
N GLN A 154 12.41 5.60 9.87
CA GLN A 154 12.23 4.22 10.35
C GLN A 154 11.77 3.34 9.18
N PRO A 155 12.09 2.04 9.18
CA PRO A 155 11.66 1.13 8.12
C PRO A 155 10.14 1.03 7.99
N ILE A 156 9.44 1.05 9.11
CA ILE A 156 7.99 0.94 9.23
C ILE A 156 7.51 1.91 10.31
N VAL A 157 6.46 2.66 10.00
CA VAL A 157 5.76 3.52 10.96
C VAL A 157 4.29 3.17 10.96
N ARG A 158 3.70 3.08 12.15
CA ARG A 158 2.27 2.90 12.36
C ARG A 158 1.71 4.08 13.13
N ASP A 159 0.65 4.67 12.61
CA ASP A 159 -0.15 5.67 13.31
C ASP A 159 -1.64 5.32 13.17
N GLY A 160 -2.21 4.75 14.23
CA GLY A 160 -3.59 4.27 14.23
C GLY A 160 -3.82 3.18 13.18
N ALA A 161 -4.71 3.45 12.23
CA ALA A 161 -5.05 2.57 11.12
C ALA A 161 -4.19 2.80 9.87
N ILE A 162 -3.20 3.70 9.92
CA ILE A 162 -2.29 3.98 8.81
C ILE A 162 -0.92 3.39 9.09
N TYR A 163 -0.39 2.71 8.09
CA TYR A 163 0.97 2.20 8.08
C TYR A 163 1.73 2.82 6.91
N SER A 164 3.00 3.09 7.10
CA SER A 164 3.92 3.49 6.05
C SER A 164 5.20 2.68 6.12
N CYS A 165 5.82 2.42 4.97
CA CYS A 165 6.95 1.53 4.82
C CYS A 165 7.97 2.13 3.85
N ALA A 166 9.23 2.17 4.27
CA ALA A 166 10.31 2.88 3.59
C ALA A 166 10.85 2.20 2.33
N GLY A 167 10.38 1.01 1.97
CA GLY A 167 10.85 0.34 0.75
C GLY A 167 10.59 -1.16 0.73
N ALA A 168 11.08 -1.81 -0.32
CA ALA A 168 10.72 -3.19 -0.65
C ALA A 168 11.07 -4.21 0.44
N HIS A 169 12.22 -4.10 1.10
CA HIS A 169 12.59 -5.04 2.16
C HIS A 169 11.69 -4.88 3.39
N SER A 170 11.41 -3.64 3.79
CA SER A 170 10.49 -3.34 4.89
C SER A 170 9.05 -3.78 4.59
N ALA A 171 8.67 -3.84 3.30
CA ALA A 171 7.36 -4.32 2.88
C ALA A 171 7.11 -5.78 3.28
N TYR A 172 8.13 -6.64 3.18
CA TYR A 172 8.04 -8.02 3.65
C TYR A 172 7.79 -8.10 5.15
N ASP A 173 8.57 -7.34 5.94
CA ASP A 173 8.42 -7.33 7.41
C ASP A 173 7.07 -6.76 7.84
N LEU A 174 6.63 -5.67 7.19
CA LEU A 174 5.30 -5.10 7.46
C LEU A 174 4.19 -6.10 7.12
N THR A 175 4.28 -6.78 5.98
CA THR A 175 3.26 -7.76 5.60
C THR A 175 3.20 -8.92 6.59
N LYS A 176 4.33 -9.40 7.09
CA LYS A 176 4.35 -10.41 8.18
C LYS A 176 3.66 -9.92 9.44
N LEU A 177 3.85 -8.66 9.82
CA LEU A 177 3.15 -8.07 10.98
C LEU A 177 1.64 -7.99 10.78
N LEU A 178 1.17 -7.77 9.55
CA LEU A 178 -0.26 -7.71 9.23
C LEU A 178 -0.90 -9.11 9.16
N ILE A 179 -0.12 -10.15 8.86
CA ILE A 179 -0.56 -11.55 8.80
C ILE A 179 -0.63 -12.18 10.20
N ALA A 180 0.25 -11.80 11.13
CA ALA A 180 0.36 -12.38 12.47
C ALA A 180 -0.81 -12.03 13.38
#